data_c14e446275abe3f6472ce50a1880abfc
#
_entry.id   c14e446275abe3f6472ce50a1880abfc
#
_cell.length_a   1.000
_cell.length_b   1.000
_cell.length_c   1.000
_cell.angle_alpha   90.00
_cell.angle_beta   90.00
_cell.angle_gamma   90.00
#
_symmetry.space_group_name_H-M   'P 1'
#
loop_
_entity.id
_entity.type
_entity.pdbx_description
1 polymer ?
#
loop_
_entity_poly.entity_id
_entity_poly.type
_entity_poly.pdbx_seq_one_letter_code
_entity_poly.pdbx_strand_id
1 'polypeptide(L)'
;MSQSARNTIAVFASDSFVVTDGVAEGEAVSFMDELMLDDVYQLTNGSRRHALTYVRGEDNGFILAEDTAVGTPGNALYLDCCVTLMGRDSATYEALILVEVEDDEAAEVYLMSLANLRPETDYRLVGADRDTAAAKFGDVACVRFARGTHITLASGAQVPIEDLKIGDRVLTCDAGPQDIRWIGGTTLRAVGDYAPVVIRE
;
A
#
# COMPACT_ATOMS: atom_id res chain seq x y z
N MET A 1 -9.32 20.74 18.89
CA MET A 1 -8.58 20.45 17.66
C MET A 1 -8.55 18.93 17.53
N SER A 2 -9.32 18.38 16.61
CA SER A 2 -9.35 16.93 16.38
C SER A 2 -8.04 16.56 15.69
N GLN A 3 -7.21 15.74 16.30
CA GLN A 3 -6.05 15.18 15.62
C GLN A 3 -6.59 14.21 14.57
N SER A 4 -6.46 14.54 13.29
CA SER A 4 -6.75 13.62 12.20
C SER A 4 -5.92 12.35 12.40
N ALA A 5 -6.56 11.19 12.27
CA ALA A 5 -5.88 9.91 12.44
C ALA A 5 -4.77 9.78 11.39
N ARG A 6 -3.53 9.54 11.84
CA ARG A 6 -2.40 9.25 10.97
C ARG A 6 -2.47 7.80 10.52
N ASN A 7 -2.21 7.58 9.25
CA ASN A 7 -2.15 6.26 8.65
C ASN A 7 -0.82 6.13 7.93
N THR A 8 -0.26 4.93 7.95
CA THR A 8 1.00 4.63 7.26
C THR A 8 0.82 3.40 6.39
N ILE A 9 1.26 3.50 5.15
CA ILE A 9 1.27 2.43 4.16
C ILE A 9 2.70 2.19 3.67
N ALA A 10 2.95 1.00 3.14
CA ALA A 10 4.24 0.66 2.57
C ALA A 10 4.17 0.77 1.05
N VAL A 11 5.00 1.65 0.48
CA VAL A 11 5.02 1.94 -0.96
C VAL A 11 6.43 1.76 -1.54
N PHE A 12 6.49 1.53 -2.84
CA PHE A 12 7.70 1.70 -3.64
C PHE A 12 7.64 3.08 -4.31
N ALA A 13 8.77 3.75 -4.46
CA ALA A 13 8.88 4.89 -5.36
C ALA A 13 8.76 4.42 -6.82
N SER A 14 8.28 5.27 -7.70
CA SER A 14 8.02 4.96 -9.11
C SER A 14 9.24 4.37 -9.83
N ASP A 15 10.43 4.90 -9.58
CA ASP A 15 11.71 4.47 -10.15
C ASP A 15 12.10 3.03 -9.81
N SER A 16 11.46 2.46 -8.80
CA SER A 16 11.63 1.06 -8.42
C SER A 16 10.90 0.08 -9.34
N PHE A 17 9.95 0.54 -10.16
CA PHE A 17 9.12 -0.31 -11.01
C PHE A 17 9.10 0.25 -12.44
N VAL A 18 9.90 -0.37 -13.32
CA VAL A 18 10.30 0.19 -14.62
C VAL A 18 9.82 -0.71 -15.75
N VAL A 19 9.45 -0.12 -16.88
CA VAL A 19 9.13 -0.84 -18.10
C VAL A 19 10.41 -1.43 -18.71
N THR A 20 10.42 -2.73 -18.89
CA THR A 20 11.56 -3.47 -19.48
C THR A 20 11.32 -3.95 -20.91
N ASP A 21 10.07 -3.95 -21.34
CA ASP A 21 9.65 -4.30 -22.70
C ASP A 21 8.29 -3.67 -22.99
N GLY A 22 8.13 -2.98 -24.10
CA GLY A 22 6.89 -2.36 -24.52
C GLY A 22 7.06 -0.95 -25.09
N VAL A 23 5.99 -0.18 -25.05
CA VAL A 23 5.94 1.14 -25.68
C VAL A 23 6.75 2.17 -24.86
N ALA A 24 6.65 2.10 -23.55
CA ALA A 24 7.32 3.02 -22.61
C ALA A 24 8.62 2.40 -22.05
N GLU A 25 9.37 1.61 -22.84
CA GLU A 25 10.59 0.95 -22.37
C GLU A 25 11.58 1.94 -21.76
N GLY A 26 12.00 1.64 -20.53
CA GLY A 26 12.93 2.45 -19.73
C GLY A 26 12.24 3.48 -18.84
N GLU A 27 10.95 3.70 -18.98
CA GLU A 27 10.20 4.63 -18.13
C GLU A 27 9.76 3.96 -16.81
N ALA A 28 9.67 4.76 -15.76
CA ALA A 28 9.12 4.34 -14.48
C ALA A 28 7.58 4.25 -14.56
N VAL A 29 6.99 3.48 -13.63
CA VAL A 29 5.54 3.47 -13.49
C VAL A 29 5.01 4.88 -13.18
N SER A 30 3.92 5.26 -13.82
CA SER A 30 3.30 6.57 -13.71
C SER A 30 1.80 6.47 -13.40
N PHE A 31 1.09 7.59 -13.43
CA PHE A 31 -0.36 7.62 -13.23
C PHE A 31 -1.12 7.10 -14.46
N MET A 32 -2.39 6.78 -14.28
CA MET A 32 -3.20 6.00 -15.22
C MET A 32 -3.15 6.49 -16.66
N ASP A 33 -3.18 7.82 -16.89
CA ASP A 33 -3.27 8.39 -18.25
C ASP A 33 -1.96 8.22 -19.05
N GLU A 34 -0.86 7.89 -18.39
CA GLU A 34 0.45 7.61 -18.99
C GLU A 34 0.78 6.11 -19.07
N LEU A 35 -0.05 5.25 -18.48
CA LEU A 35 0.18 3.82 -18.50
C LEU A 35 -0.17 3.22 -19.86
N MET A 36 0.70 2.37 -20.38
CA MET A 36 0.47 1.62 -21.62
C MET A 36 0.14 0.16 -21.30
N LEU A 37 -1.03 -0.29 -21.75
CA LEU A 37 -1.38 -1.71 -21.65
C LEU A 37 -0.39 -2.55 -22.44
N ASP A 38 -0.17 -3.76 -21.98
CA ASP A 38 0.79 -4.74 -22.48
C ASP A 38 2.27 -4.44 -22.22
N ASP A 39 2.62 -3.26 -21.70
CA ASP A 39 3.97 -2.99 -21.21
C ASP A 39 4.35 -3.96 -20.10
N VAL A 40 5.59 -4.41 -20.12
CA VAL A 40 6.15 -5.34 -19.13
C VAL A 40 7.01 -4.57 -18.14
N TYR A 41 6.64 -4.65 -16.90
CA TYR A 41 7.34 -4.00 -15.78
C TYR A 41 8.18 -4.99 -15.00
N GLN A 42 9.26 -4.51 -14.42
CA GLN A 42 10.03 -5.23 -13.41
C GLN A 42 10.28 -4.35 -12.19
N LEU A 43 10.20 -4.97 -11.01
CA LEU A 43 10.71 -4.37 -9.79
C LEU A 43 12.25 -4.47 -9.83
N THR A 44 12.94 -3.34 -9.70
CA THR A 44 14.41 -3.29 -9.77
C THR A 44 15.02 -4.01 -8.56
N ASN A 45 16.21 -4.57 -8.76
CA ASN A 45 16.91 -5.25 -7.68
C ASN A 45 17.35 -4.25 -6.60
N GLY A 46 17.13 -4.61 -5.34
CA GLY A 46 17.42 -3.72 -4.21
C GLY A 46 16.34 -2.70 -3.88
N SER A 47 15.23 -2.65 -4.63
CA SER A 47 14.08 -1.81 -4.30
C SER A 47 13.58 -2.07 -2.89
N ARG A 48 13.25 -1.01 -2.19
CA ARG A 48 12.76 -1.06 -0.81
C ARG A 48 11.38 -0.43 -0.72
N ARG A 49 10.57 -0.98 0.15
CA ARG A 49 9.32 -0.33 0.55
C ARG A 49 9.63 0.76 1.55
N HIS A 50 9.02 1.91 1.35
CA HIS A 50 9.10 3.06 2.23
C HIS A 50 7.80 3.25 2.99
N ALA A 51 7.90 3.75 4.21
CA ALA A 51 6.74 4.12 5.01
C ALA A 51 6.22 5.49 4.53
N LEU A 52 5.07 5.50 3.87
CA LEU A 52 4.39 6.72 3.48
C LEU A 52 3.30 6.99 4.50
N THR A 53 3.47 8.07 5.27
CA THR A 53 2.53 8.46 6.33
C THR A 53 1.68 9.63 5.88
N TYR A 54 0.37 9.51 6.05
CA TYR A 54 -0.60 10.52 5.64
C TYR A 54 -1.69 10.73 6.67
N VAL A 55 -2.35 11.87 6.58
CA VAL A 55 -3.58 12.20 7.30
C VAL A 55 -4.70 12.43 6.29
N ARG A 56 -5.95 12.29 6.72
CA ARG A 56 -7.09 12.63 5.88
C ARG A 56 -7.18 14.15 5.78
N GLY A 57 -7.16 14.67 4.57
CA GLY A 57 -7.37 16.08 4.25
C GLY A 57 -8.86 16.44 4.16
N GLU A 58 -9.13 17.66 3.74
CA GLU A 58 -10.45 18.11 3.33
C GLU A 58 -10.79 17.46 1.97
N ASP A 59 -12.05 17.36 1.59
CA ASP A 59 -12.51 16.79 0.32
C ASP A 59 -12.14 15.31 0.04
N ASN A 60 -12.04 14.48 1.07
CA ASN A 60 -11.67 13.06 0.96
C ASN A 60 -10.26 12.78 0.40
N GLY A 61 -9.43 13.78 0.17
CA GLY A 61 -8.03 13.63 -0.18
C GLY A 61 -7.17 13.23 1.01
N PHE A 62 -5.88 13.03 0.75
CA PHE A 62 -4.88 12.77 1.77
C PHE A 62 -3.82 13.87 1.73
N ILE A 63 -3.14 14.08 2.84
CA ILE A 63 -2.01 15.01 2.97
C ILE A 63 -0.86 14.24 3.61
N LEU A 64 0.34 14.36 3.05
CA LEU A 64 1.54 13.74 3.59
C LEU A 64 1.86 14.33 4.97
N ALA A 65 2.09 13.44 5.93
CA ALA A 65 2.39 13.82 7.31
C ALA A 65 3.88 14.19 7.48
N GLU A 66 4.18 14.96 8.54
CA GLU A 66 5.56 15.39 8.84
C GLU A 66 6.54 14.23 9.08
N ASP A 67 6.04 13.07 9.50
CA ASP A 67 6.81 11.87 9.81
C ASP A 67 6.81 10.84 8.67
N THR A 68 6.40 11.23 7.46
CA THR A 68 6.54 10.38 6.28
C THR A 68 8.01 10.13 5.95
N ALA A 69 8.33 8.90 5.50
CA ALA A 69 9.70 8.56 5.12
C ALA A 69 10.00 8.86 3.64
N VAL A 70 8.97 9.16 2.84
CA VAL A 70 9.09 9.54 1.42
C VAL A 70 8.05 10.61 1.11
N GLY A 71 8.31 11.40 0.10
CA GLY A 71 7.51 12.56 -0.28
C GLY A 71 7.76 13.79 0.58
N THR A 72 7.11 14.87 0.22
CA THR A 72 7.23 16.17 0.88
C THR A 72 6.08 16.36 1.87
N PRO A 73 6.34 16.52 3.17
CA PRO A 73 5.31 16.77 4.15
C PRO A 73 4.44 17.98 3.79
N GLY A 74 3.13 17.83 3.88
CA GLY A 74 2.16 18.86 3.55
C GLY A 74 1.62 18.80 2.13
N ASN A 75 2.29 18.08 1.21
CA ASN A 75 1.78 17.88 -0.14
C ASN A 75 0.51 17.03 -0.14
N ALA A 76 -0.34 17.28 -1.13
CA ALA A 76 -1.51 16.47 -1.37
C ALA A 76 -1.11 15.10 -1.95
N LEU A 77 -1.81 14.05 -1.50
CA LEU A 77 -1.65 12.69 -2.00
C LEU A 77 -2.99 12.19 -2.52
N TYR A 78 -3.02 11.74 -3.76
CA TYR A 78 -4.21 11.20 -4.41
C TYR A 78 -4.05 9.72 -4.73
N LEU A 79 -5.12 8.98 -4.52
CA LEU A 79 -5.24 7.62 -5.03
C LEU A 79 -5.70 7.71 -6.49
N ASP A 80 -4.85 7.32 -7.42
CA ASP A 80 -5.13 7.45 -8.85
C ASP A 80 -5.88 6.23 -9.39
N CYS A 81 -5.24 5.07 -9.42
CA CYS A 81 -5.84 3.85 -9.98
C CYS A 81 -5.36 2.57 -9.31
N CYS A 82 -6.07 1.49 -9.60
CA CYS A 82 -5.62 0.12 -9.35
C CYS A 82 -5.10 -0.48 -10.65
N VAL A 83 -3.86 -0.92 -10.68
CA VAL A 83 -3.28 -1.64 -11.81
C VAL A 83 -3.37 -3.15 -11.58
N THR A 84 -3.69 -3.88 -12.65
CA THR A 84 -3.67 -5.34 -12.68
C THR A 84 -2.49 -5.78 -13.55
N LEU A 85 -1.62 -6.55 -12.94
CA LEU A 85 -0.41 -7.08 -13.53
C LEU A 85 -0.54 -8.59 -13.70
N MET A 86 -0.03 -9.15 -14.78
CA MET A 86 0.00 -10.58 -15.02
C MET A 86 1.45 -11.07 -15.03
N GLY A 87 1.75 -12.00 -14.14
CA GLY A 87 3.05 -12.67 -14.09
C GLY A 87 3.21 -13.73 -15.20
N ARG A 88 4.43 -14.26 -15.37
CA ARG A 88 4.73 -15.33 -16.31
C ARG A 88 3.98 -16.64 -16.02
N ASP A 89 3.55 -16.83 -14.79
CA ASP A 89 2.73 -17.96 -14.32
C ASP A 89 1.24 -17.80 -14.61
N SER A 90 0.86 -16.73 -15.30
CA SER A 90 -0.53 -16.30 -15.55
C SER A 90 -1.29 -15.93 -14.28
N ALA A 91 -0.62 -15.80 -13.14
CA ALA A 91 -1.22 -15.25 -11.94
C ALA A 91 -1.38 -13.71 -12.07
N THR A 92 -2.43 -13.19 -11.49
CA THR A 92 -2.68 -11.75 -11.45
C THR A 92 -2.21 -11.15 -10.13
N TYR A 93 -1.61 -9.99 -10.22
CA TYR A 93 -1.11 -9.19 -9.10
C TYR A 93 -1.71 -7.80 -9.20
N GLU A 94 -2.11 -7.24 -8.09
CA GLU A 94 -2.71 -5.92 -8.06
C GLU A 94 -1.82 -4.96 -7.27
N ALA A 95 -1.82 -3.72 -7.71
CA ALA A 95 -1.16 -2.63 -7.01
C ALA A 95 -1.96 -1.34 -7.19
N LEU A 96 -1.82 -0.44 -6.23
CA LEU A 96 -2.43 0.89 -6.27
C LEU A 96 -1.37 1.92 -6.62
N ILE A 97 -1.74 2.83 -7.49
CA ILE A 97 -0.95 4.01 -7.83
C ILE A 97 -1.45 5.18 -6.99
N LEU A 98 -0.50 5.81 -6.30
CA LEU A 98 -0.75 7.05 -5.57
C LEU A 98 0.13 8.14 -6.17
N VAL A 99 -0.41 9.34 -6.28
CA VAL A 99 0.27 10.50 -6.86
C VAL A 99 0.36 11.59 -5.82
N GLU A 100 1.57 12.03 -5.54
CA GLU A 100 1.85 13.22 -4.78
C GLU A 100 1.77 14.43 -5.69
N VAL A 101 1.10 15.48 -5.24
CA VAL A 101 0.91 16.71 -6.01
C VAL A 101 1.48 17.89 -5.25
N GLU A 102 2.29 18.68 -5.93
CA GLU A 102 2.85 19.95 -5.49
C GLU A 102 2.54 21.02 -6.55
N ASP A 103 2.00 22.15 -6.12
CA ASP A 103 1.63 23.26 -7.02
C ASP A 103 0.78 22.85 -8.25
N ASP A 104 -0.19 21.94 -8.03
CA ASP A 104 -1.09 21.38 -9.06
C ASP A 104 -0.39 20.50 -10.12
N GLU A 105 0.87 20.14 -9.92
CA GLU A 105 1.63 19.21 -10.77
C GLU A 105 1.93 17.91 -10.03
N ALA A 106 2.02 16.79 -10.77
CA ALA A 106 2.46 15.52 -10.21
C ALA A 106 3.95 15.62 -9.85
N ALA A 107 4.25 15.55 -8.56
CA ALA A 107 5.61 15.63 -8.04
C ALA A 107 6.27 14.26 -7.94
N GLU A 108 5.54 13.28 -7.41
CA GLU A 108 6.02 11.90 -7.22
C GLU A 108 4.88 10.89 -7.39
N VAL A 109 5.25 9.70 -7.86
CA VAL A 109 4.32 8.57 -8.01
C VAL A 109 4.80 7.41 -7.13
N TYR A 110 3.86 6.78 -6.45
CA TYR A 110 4.13 5.66 -5.57
C TYR A 110 3.32 4.43 -5.98
N LEU A 111 3.95 3.26 -5.92
CA LEU A 111 3.31 1.97 -6.12
C LEU A 111 3.08 1.29 -4.77
N MET A 112 1.82 1.11 -4.39
CA MET A 112 1.42 0.30 -3.25
C MET A 112 1.02 -1.09 -3.73
N SER A 113 1.92 -2.03 -3.66
CA SER A 113 1.64 -3.41 -4.07
C SER A 113 0.72 -4.10 -3.07
N LEU A 114 -0.38 -4.66 -3.54
CA LEU A 114 -1.31 -5.48 -2.75
C LEU A 114 -0.87 -6.95 -2.67
N ALA A 115 0.14 -7.32 -3.47
CA ALA A 115 0.72 -8.65 -3.51
C ALA A 115 2.24 -8.59 -3.31
N ASN A 116 2.88 -9.73 -3.17
CA ASN A 116 4.34 -9.80 -3.02
C ASN A 116 5.01 -9.83 -4.39
N LEU A 117 5.33 -8.65 -4.95
CA LEU A 117 6.11 -8.53 -6.16
C LEU A 117 7.57 -8.95 -5.90
N ARG A 118 8.14 -9.72 -6.80
CA ARG A 118 9.53 -10.18 -6.75
C ARG A 118 10.39 -9.32 -7.67
N PRO A 119 11.58 -8.90 -7.23
CA PRO A 119 12.52 -8.22 -8.12
C PRO A 119 12.87 -9.06 -9.35
N GLU A 120 13.24 -8.40 -10.43
CA GLU A 120 13.70 -9.01 -11.69
C GLU A 120 12.71 -10.04 -12.28
N THR A 121 11.42 -9.86 -11.97
CA THR A 121 10.33 -10.71 -12.48
C THR A 121 9.44 -9.87 -13.36
N ASP A 122 9.09 -10.42 -14.54
CA ASP A 122 8.23 -9.73 -15.49
C ASP A 122 6.77 -9.72 -15.03
N TYR A 123 6.19 -8.55 -15.11
CA TYR A 123 4.79 -8.29 -14.84
C TYR A 123 4.20 -7.48 -16.00
N ARG A 124 3.32 -8.09 -16.78
CA ARG A 124 2.63 -7.40 -17.86
C ARG A 124 1.45 -6.63 -17.34
N LEU A 125 1.34 -5.36 -17.68
CA LEU A 125 0.18 -4.55 -17.35
C LEU A 125 -1.01 -4.97 -18.21
N VAL A 126 -2.05 -5.52 -17.57
CA VAL A 126 -3.25 -6.02 -18.27
C VAL A 126 -4.50 -5.21 -17.95
N GLY A 127 -4.43 -4.27 -17.03
CA GLY A 127 -5.55 -3.40 -16.70
C GLY A 127 -5.15 -2.28 -15.75
N ALA A 128 -5.87 -1.16 -15.85
CA ALA A 128 -5.82 -0.05 -14.92
C ALA A 128 -7.25 0.49 -14.72
N ASP A 129 -7.67 0.72 -13.48
CA ASP A 129 -9.05 1.08 -13.15
C ASP A 129 -9.09 2.03 -11.94
N ARG A 130 -9.70 3.20 -12.14
CA ARG A 130 -9.90 4.21 -11.08
C ARG A 130 -11.04 3.84 -10.14
N ASP A 131 -12.08 3.20 -10.64
CA ASP A 131 -13.30 2.94 -9.87
C ASP A 131 -13.07 1.90 -8.76
N THR A 132 -12.24 0.92 -9.00
CA THR A 132 -11.90 -0.13 -8.02
C THR A 132 -10.85 0.32 -7.01
N ALA A 133 -10.07 1.34 -7.30
CA ALA A 133 -8.95 1.78 -6.46
C ALA A 133 -9.37 2.12 -5.04
N ALA A 134 -10.45 2.89 -4.88
CA ALA A 134 -10.93 3.33 -3.56
C ALA A 134 -11.39 2.16 -2.69
N ALA A 135 -12.10 1.18 -3.27
CA ALA A 135 -12.53 -0.02 -2.54
C ALA A 135 -11.33 -0.85 -2.08
N LYS A 136 -10.38 -1.10 -2.98
CA LYS A 136 -9.16 -1.85 -2.66
C LYS A 136 -8.26 -1.15 -1.65
N PHE A 137 -8.14 0.17 -1.77
CA PHE A 137 -7.40 0.96 -0.78
C PHE A 137 -8.08 0.88 0.59
N GLY A 138 -9.40 0.97 0.65
CA GLY A 138 -10.19 0.80 1.86
C GLY A 138 -9.93 -0.55 2.53
N ASP A 139 -9.94 -1.63 1.77
CA ASP A 139 -9.71 -2.99 2.26
C ASP A 139 -8.32 -3.15 2.89
N VAL A 140 -7.30 -2.56 2.28
CA VAL A 140 -5.89 -2.68 2.73
C VAL A 140 -5.54 -1.65 3.80
N ALA A 141 -5.96 -0.42 3.63
CA ALA A 141 -5.71 0.65 4.61
C ALA A 141 -6.53 0.46 5.91
N CYS A 142 -7.59 -0.33 5.85
CA CYS A 142 -8.46 -0.63 6.98
C CYS A 142 -8.22 -2.00 7.64
N VAL A 143 -7.21 -2.78 7.24
CA VAL A 143 -6.80 -3.97 8.00
C VAL A 143 -6.21 -3.51 9.32
N ARG A 144 -7.10 -3.26 10.27
CA ARG A 144 -6.78 -2.87 11.64
C ARG A 144 -7.17 -4.03 12.53
N PHE A 145 -6.18 -4.60 13.17
CA PHE A 145 -6.45 -5.53 14.25
C PHE A 145 -6.77 -4.75 15.51
N ALA A 146 -7.86 -5.10 16.16
CA ALA A 146 -8.15 -4.55 17.48
C ALA A 146 -7.12 -5.06 18.50
N ARG A 147 -6.85 -4.26 19.51
CA ARG A 147 -6.02 -4.67 20.64
C ARG A 147 -6.59 -5.96 21.25
N GLY A 148 -5.72 -6.92 21.56
CA GLY A 148 -6.09 -8.25 22.04
C GLY A 148 -6.36 -9.27 20.94
N THR A 149 -6.31 -8.88 19.64
CA THR A 149 -6.37 -9.85 18.56
C THR A 149 -5.13 -10.74 18.59
N HIS A 150 -5.34 -12.05 18.62
CA HIS A 150 -4.23 -13.01 18.64
C HIS A 150 -3.76 -13.32 17.22
N ILE A 151 -2.47 -13.14 16.99
CA ILE A 151 -1.79 -13.45 15.74
C ILE A 151 -0.95 -14.71 15.93
N THR A 152 -1.04 -15.63 14.97
CA THR A 152 -0.27 -16.87 15.00
C THR A 152 1.14 -16.63 14.47
N LEU A 153 2.15 -16.90 15.27
CA LEU A 153 3.55 -16.89 14.87
C LEU A 153 3.90 -18.13 14.02
N ALA A 154 5.01 -18.05 13.29
CA ALA A 154 5.56 -19.19 12.53
C ALA A 154 5.84 -20.43 13.40
N SER A 155 6.04 -20.25 14.71
CA SER A 155 6.20 -21.32 15.71
C SER A 155 4.89 -22.01 16.07
N GLY A 156 3.74 -21.49 15.63
CA GLY A 156 2.41 -21.93 16.06
C GLY A 156 1.91 -21.28 17.36
N ALA A 157 2.71 -20.49 18.05
CA ALA A 157 2.30 -19.74 19.22
C ALA A 157 1.36 -18.59 18.82
N GLN A 158 0.38 -18.27 19.67
CA GLN A 158 -0.50 -17.12 19.49
C GLN A 158 -0.07 -15.99 20.43
N VAL A 159 0.12 -14.80 19.86
CA VAL A 159 0.56 -13.60 20.58
C VAL A 159 -0.42 -12.47 20.28
N PRO A 160 -0.86 -11.69 21.29
CA PRO A 160 -1.65 -10.49 21.06
C PRO A 160 -0.93 -9.51 20.13
N ILE A 161 -1.70 -8.85 19.24
CA ILE A 161 -1.13 -7.93 18.22
C ILE A 161 -0.26 -6.83 18.83
N GLU A 162 -0.61 -6.35 20.01
CA GLU A 162 0.12 -5.31 20.75
C GLU A 162 1.49 -5.76 21.29
N ASP A 163 1.71 -7.06 21.40
CA ASP A 163 2.96 -7.64 21.89
C ASP A 163 3.93 -8.01 20.75
N LEU A 164 3.48 -7.92 19.49
CA LEU A 164 4.30 -8.18 18.31
C LEU A 164 5.34 -7.08 18.10
N LYS A 165 6.48 -7.48 17.55
CA LYS A 165 7.61 -6.58 17.26
C LYS A 165 8.05 -6.74 15.81
N ILE A 166 8.72 -5.71 15.28
CA ILE A 166 9.42 -5.81 14.01
C ILE A 166 10.46 -6.93 14.10
N GLY A 167 10.46 -7.82 13.12
CA GLY A 167 11.29 -9.02 13.07
C GLY A 167 10.63 -10.29 13.61
N ASP A 168 9.47 -10.19 14.28
CA ASP A 168 8.69 -11.38 14.62
C ASP A 168 8.18 -12.06 13.35
N ARG A 169 8.10 -13.38 13.38
CA ARG A 169 7.69 -14.18 12.23
C ARG A 169 6.28 -14.67 12.40
N VAL A 170 5.35 -14.12 11.61
CA VAL A 170 3.92 -14.45 11.64
C VAL A 170 3.54 -15.40 10.51
N LEU A 171 2.52 -16.23 10.76
CA LEU A 171 1.95 -17.11 9.76
C LEU A 171 0.89 -16.34 8.96
N THR A 172 1.08 -16.23 7.65
CA THR A 172 0.12 -15.63 6.73
C THR A 172 -0.66 -16.69 5.95
N CYS A 173 -1.88 -16.36 5.51
CA CYS A 173 -2.73 -17.28 4.78
C CYS A 173 -2.14 -17.65 3.41
N ASP A 174 -1.53 -16.67 2.72
CA ASP A 174 -1.18 -16.81 1.31
C ASP A 174 0.31 -17.09 1.06
N ALA A 175 1.20 -16.60 1.96
CA ALA A 175 2.65 -16.64 1.75
C ALA A 175 3.40 -17.42 2.83
N GLY A 176 2.69 -18.18 3.70
CA GLY A 176 3.32 -18.90 4.80
C GLY A 176 3.97 -17.96 5.83
N PRO A 177 5.05 -18.39 6.51
CA PRO A 177 5.71 -17.57 7.51
C PRO A 177 6.39 -16.33 6.91
N GLN A 178 6.00 -15.13 7.39
CA GLN A 178 6.57 -13.84 6.96
C GLN A 178 7.07 -13.03 8.16
N ASP A 179 8.16 -12.31 7.97
CA ASP A 179 8.71 -11.42 8.99
C ASP A 179 7.91 -10.11 9.02
N ILE A 180 7.56 -9.64 10.22
CA ILE A 180 6.97 -8.32 10.42
C ILE A 180 8.03 -7.27 10.09
N ARG A 181 7.79 -6.53 9.00
CA ARG A 181 8.70 -5.47 8.55
C ARG A 181 8.33 -4.11 9.10
N TRP A 182 7.08 -3.94 9.45
CA TRP A 182 6.55 -2.73 10.05
C TRP A 182 5.32 -3.07 10.90
N ILE A 183 5.14 -2.37 12.01
CA ILE A 183 3.97 -2.42 12.88
C ILE A 183 3.68 -1.01 13.39
N GLY A 184 2.46 -0.58 13.26
CA GLY A 184 2.01 0.72 13.74
C GLY A 184 0.71 0.59 14.52
N GLY A 185 0.46 1.54 15.41
CA GLY A 185 -0.76 1.57 16.21
C GLY A 185 -1.38 2.97 16.19
N THR A 186 -2.69 3.01 16.06
CA THR A 186 -3.47 4.25 16.18
C THR A 186 -4.55 4.06 17.22
N THR A 187 -4.73 5.05 18.11
CA THR A 187 -5.85 5.08 19.03
C THR A 187 -6.96 5.93 18.44
N LEU A 188 -8.10 5.31 18.15
CA LEU A 188 -9.29 5.98 17.65
C LEU A 188 -10.35 6.05 18.73
N ARG A 189 -11.12 7.15 18.75
CA ARG A 189 -12.30 7.24 19.60
C ARG A 189 -13.40 6.34 19.00
N ALA A 190 -13.89 5.38 19.78
CA ALA A 190 -14.91 4.42 19.36
C ALA A 190 -16.31 5.06 19.36
N VAL A 191 -16.56 5.97 18.40
CA VAL A 191 -17.84 6.68 18.21
C VAL A 191 -18.24 6.67 16.72
N GLY A 192 -19.53 6.75 16.43
CA GLY A 192 -20.04 6.72 15.05
C GLY A 192 -19.73 5.40 14.37
N ASP A 193 -19.24 5.47 13.14
CA ASP A 193 -18.93 4.27 12.31
C ASP A 193 -17.82 3.38 12.90
N TYR A 194 -17.07 3.89 13.88
CA TYR A 194 -16.03 3.15 14.60
C TYR A 194 -16.50 2.59 15.95
N ALA A 195 -17.79 2.74 16.30
CA ALA A 195 -18.30 2.18 17.52
C ALA A 195 -18.28 0.65 17.48
N PRO A 196 -17.81 -0.03 18.55
CA PRO A 196 -17.79 -1.47 18.59
C PRO A 196 -19.21 -2.04 18.53
N VAL A 197 -19.40 -3.05 17.70
CA VAL A 197 -20.66 -3.83 17.64
C VAL A 197 -20.64 -4.85 18.77
N VAL A 198 -21.60 -4.77 19.68
CA VAL A 198 -21.76 -5.77 20.75
C VAL A 198 -22.74 -6.84 20.28
N ILE A 199 -22.21 -8.04 20.06
CA ILE A 199 -23.05 -9.24 19.81
C ILE A 199 -23.35 -9.86 21.18
N ARG A 200 -24.61 -10.01 21.51
CA ARG A 200 -25.07 -10.76 22.69
C ARG A 200 -25.69 -12.08 22.20
N GLU A 201 -25.27 -13.17 22.81
CA GLU A 201 -25.93 -14.47 22.67
C GLU A 201 -27.28 -14.48 23.42
#